data_248d8fe3f6bf08264c272f375dfc5291
#
_entry.id   248d8fe3f6bf08264c272f375dfc5291
#
_cell.length_a   1.000
_cell.length_b   1.000
_cell.length_c   1.000
_cell.angle_alpha   90.00
_cell.angle_beta   90.00
_cell.angle_gamma   90.00
#
_symmetry.space_group_name_H-M   'P 1'
#
loop_
_entity.id
_entity.type
_entity.pdbx_description
1 polymer ?
#
loop_
_entity_poly.entity_id
_entity_poly.type
_entity_poly.pdbx_seq_one_letter_code
_entity_poly.pdbx_strand_id
1 'polypeptide(L)'
;VLNLGAGVQSTALYLLAREGKLRFDAAIFADTGDEPAAVYRHLDWLRSLGDPPIWVRSRGRLGDALLGGVNATGQRFVSIPAFVAEDHATRPRFCAGVKAGMVRRQCTREFKIAVVEKAIRYELVGLKPRQRMPKDVRVIQHFGITTDERRRADKAKKRFDKVRWATPSYPFIEWGWSRQDCVAYLKDKVPHAVPKSACVFCPYRDNNSWEVLKLTDPEGWRRAVDIDRALREDGTRANKGLRGKLYLHRSCVPLPMVEFDSTRTPDAGGVGGECEGMCGF
;
A
#
# COMPACT_ATOMS: atom_id res chain seq x y z
N VAL A 1 0.90 15.05 11.43
CA VAL A 1 1.53 13.72 11.27
C VAL A 1 1.88 13.46 9.83
N LEU A 2 2.92 12.67 9.55
CA LEU A 2 3.24 12.15 8.24
C LEU A 2 2.69 10.72 8.10
N ASN A 3 1.93 10.45 7.04
CA ASN A 3 1.59 9.09 6.65
C ASN A 3 2.78 8.48 5.91
N LEU A 4 3.59 7.70 6.62
CA LEU A 4 4.84 7.14 6.11
C LEU A 4 4.58 5.79 5.43
N GLY A 5 4.88 5.69 4.14
CA GLY A 5 4.84 4.42 3.41
C GLY A 5 6.21 3.77 3.25
N ALA A 6 7.29 4.45 3.61
CA ALA A 6 8.67 4.06 3.37
C ALA A 6 9.01 3.83 1.87
N GLY A 7 8.33 4.55 0.98
CA GLY A 7 8.64 4.66 -0.44
C GLY A 7 9.25 6.02 -0.77
N VAL A 8 9.52 6.28 -2.05
CA VAL A 8 10.22 7.48 -2.54
C VAL A 8 9.60 8.78 -2.01
N GLN A 9 8.31 8.99 -2.23
CA GLN A 9 7.68 10.26 -1.87
C GLN A 9 7.62 10.47 -0.35
N SER A 10 7.23 9.49 0.43
CA SER A 10 7.16 9.62 1.88
C SER A 10 8.54 9.74 2.53
N THR A 11 9.56 9.09 1.98
CA THR A 11 10.96 9.28 2.38
C THR A 11 11.41 10.72 2.12
N ALA A 12 11.10 11.26 0.94
CA ALA A 12 11.45 12.64 0.62
C ALA A 12 10.77 13.63 1.59
N LEU A 13 9.49 13.46 1.92
CA LEU A 13 8.82 14.30 2.94
C LEU A 13 9.46 14.18 4.32
N TYR A 14 9.85 12.97 4.71
CA TYR A 14 10.51 12.75 5.99
C TYR A 14 11.85 13.49 6.07
N LEU A 15 12.68 13.39 5.04
CA LEU A 15 13.97 14.10 5.01
C LEU A 15 13.82 15.62 4.89
N LEU A 16 12.83 16.11 4.13
CA LEU A 16 12.50 17.54 4.06
C LEU A 16 12.04 18.09 5.42
N ALA A 17 11.36 17.28 6.22
CA ALA A 17 11.01 17.68 7.58
C ALA A 17 12.25 17.77 8.48
N ARG A 18 13.20 16.87 8.34
CA ARG A 18 14.50 16.97 9.05
C ARG A 18 15.31 18.21 8.66
N GLU A 19 15.14 18.67 7.44
CA GLU A 19 15.72 19.96 6.96
C GLU A 19 14.90 21.18 7.37
N GLY A 20 13.83 21.02 8.14
CA GLY A 20 12.96 22.11 8.61
C GLY A 20 11.99 22.67 7.57
N LYS A 21 11.87 22.05 6.39
CA LYS A 21 10.97 22.46 5.31
C LYS A 21 9.51 22.09 5.57
N LEU A 22 9.27 21.12 6.45
CA LEU A 22 7.97 20.63 6.85
C LEU A 22 8.01 20.29 8.35
N ARG A 23 6.87 20.38 9.04
CA ARG A 23 6.77 20.03 10.45
C ARG A 23 5.64 19.03 10.69
N PHE A 24 5.90 18.02 11.49
CA PHE A 24 4.90 17.09 12.02
C PHE A 24 5.42 16.46 13.32
N ASP A 25 4.49 16.05 14.19
CA ASP A 25 4.81 15.50 15.51
C ASP A 25 5.36 14.07 15.42
N ALA A 26 4.86 13.30 14.46
CA ALA A 26 5.31 11.91 14.23
C ALA A 26 5.04 11.47 12.78
N ALA A 27 5.89 10.59 12.28
CA ALA A 27 5.62 9.82 11.08
C ALA A 27 5.04 8.46 11.49
N ILE A 28 3.91 8.04 10.89
CA ILE A 28 3.24 6.79 11.24
C ILE A 28 3.35 5.82 10.06
N PHE A 29 4.05 4.72 10.29
CA PHE A 29 4.13 3.59 9.36
C PHE A 29 3.11 2.52 9.78
N ALA A 30 2.11 2.28 8.93
CA ALA A 30 1.13 1.23 9.12
C ALA A 30 1.67 -0.08 8.54
N ASP A 31 2.28 -0.89 9.38
CA ASP A 31 2.86 -2.16 9.01
C ASP A 31 1.80 -3.23 8.76
N THR A 32 1.80 -3.77 7.55
CA THR A 32 0.92 -4.89 7.16
C THR A 32 1.47 -6.26 7.56
N GLY A 33 2.71 -6.32 8.03
CA GLY A 33 3.43 -7.56 8.35
C GLY A 33 3.87 -8.37 7.11
N ASP A 34 3.59 -7.87 5.92
CA ASP A 34 3.90 -8.52 4.64
C ASP A 34 4.54 -7.54 3.64
N GLU A 35 5.29 -6.55 4.12
CA GLU A 35 6.11 -5.70 3.26
C GLU A 35 7.40 -6.46 2.84
N PRO A 36 8.02 -6.15 1.70
CA PRO A 36 9.31 -6.73 1.30
C PRO A 36 10.42 -6.44 2.30
N ALA A 37 11.38 -7.34 2.41
CA ALA A 37 12.55 -7.17 3.30
C ALA A 37 13.28 -5.84 3.07
N ALA A 38 13.37 -5.37 1.83
CA ALA A 38 13.96 -4.07 1.51
C ALA A 38 13.22 -2.89 2.14
N VAL A 39 11.89 -2.97 2.30
CA VAL A 39 11.07 -1.93 2.96
C VAL A 39 11.38 -1.87 4.45
N TYR A 40 11.51 -3.02 5.11
CA TYR A 40 11.87 -3.07 6.53
C TYR A 40 13.28 -2.53 6.77
N ARG A 41 14.28 -2.93 5.96
CA ARG A 41 15.64 -2.37 6.06
C ARG A 41 15.66 -0.86 5.85
N HIS A 42 14.88 -0.35 4.89
CA HIS A 42 14.77 1.08 4.65
C HIS A 42 14.07 1.81 5.82
N LEU A 43 13.04 1.21 6.40
CA LEU A 43 12.35 1.74 7.57
C LEU A 43 13.28 1.81 8.79
N ASP A 44 14.10 0.78 9.01
CA ASP A 44 15.09 0.77 10.11
C ASP A 44 16.14 1.86 9.90
N TRP A 45 16.61 2.06 8.66
CA TRP A 45 17.48 3.19 8.34
C TRP A 45 16.80 4.54 8.62
N LEU A 46 15.56 4.75 8.19
CA LEU A 46 14.83 5.99 8.50
C LEU A 46 14.72 6.22 10.02
N ARG A 47 14.46 5.18 10.79
CA ARG A 47 14.37 5.25 12.24
C ARG A 47 15.70 5.58 12.90
N SER A 48 16.83 5.12 12.33
CA SER A 48 18.17 5.45 12.82
C SER A 48 18.54 6.92 12.67
N LEU A 49 17.81 7.67 11.83
CA LEU A 49 18.03 9.11 11.66
C LEU A 49 17.51 9.94 12.86
N GLY A 50 16.72 9.37 13.75
CA GLY A 50 16.18 10.05 14.93
C GLY A 50 14.90 10.85 14.64
N ASP A 51 14.89 12.13 14.99
CA ASP A 51 13.72 13.01 14.85
C ASP A 51 13.43 13.41 13.39
N PRO A 52 12.15 13.58 13.04
CA PRO A 52 10.93 13.33 13.83
C PRO A 52 10.71 11.82 14.11
N PRO A 53 10.03 11.45 15.23
CA PRO A 53 9.87 10.06 15.61
C PRO A 53 9.02 9.29 14.59
N ILE A 54 9.42 8.03 14.33
CA ILE A 54 8.67 7.11 13.47
C ILE A 54 7.96 6.08 14.35
N TRP A 55 6.63 6.07 14.27
CA TRP A 55 5.79 5.10 14.95
C TRP A 55 5.40 3.98 14.01
N VAL A 56 5.88 2.78 14.27
CA VAL A 56 5.46 1.57 13.54
C VAL A 56 4.26 0.97 14.25
N ARG A 57 3.14 0.85 13.56
CA ARG A 57 1.91 0.31 14.12
C ARG A 57 1.34 -0.74 13.19
N SER A 58 0.85 -1.83 13.78
CA SER A 58 0.28 -2.95 13.04
C SER A 58 -1.06 -3.39 13.63
N ARG A 59 -1.85 -4.04 12.82
CA ARG A 59 -3.08 -4.75 13.21
C ARG A 59 -2.92 -6.27 13.12
N GLY A 60 -1.73 -6.75 12.86
CA GLY A 60 -1.42 -8.13 12.51
C GLY A 60 -1.10 -8.30 11.04
N ARG A 61 -0.76 -9.52 10.64
CA ARG A 61 -0.34 -9.79 9.26
C ARG A 61 -1.52 -9.81 8.30
N LEU A 62 -1.42 -9.04 7.24
CA LEU A 62 -2.46 -8.94 6.21
C LEU A 62 -2.70 -10.28 5.51
N GLY A 63 -1.63 -11.01 5.19
CA GLY A 63 -1.74 -12.33 4.55
C GLY A 63 -2.44 -13.37 5.41
N ASP A 64 -2.23 -13.34 6.73
CA ASP A 64 -2.90 -14.27 7.65
C ASP A 64 -4.40 -13.96 7.76
N ALA A 65 -4.76 -12.67 7.78
CA ALA A 65 -6.16 -12.25 7.73
C ALA A 65 -6.83 -12.66 6.41
N LEU A 66 -6.10 -12.58 5.29
CA LEU A 66 -6.58 -13.05 3.98
C LEU A 66 -6.83 -14.56 4.00
N LEU A 67 -5.86 -15.34 4.47
CA LEU A 67 -5.98 -16.80 4.57
C LEU A 67 -7.07 -17.22 5.56
N GLY A 68 -7.31 -16.45 6.62
CA GLY A 68 -8.40 -16.63 7.56
C GLY A 68 -9.79 -16.41 6.95
N GLY A 69 -9.89 -15.64 5.88
CA GLY A 69 -11.12 -15.39 5.11
C GLY A 69 -12.20 -14.57 5.83
N VAL A 70 -11.89 -13.99 7.00
CA VAL A 70 -12.80 -13.16 7.78
C VAL A 70 -12.14 -11.87 8.25
N ASN A 71 -12.93 -10.80 8.39
CA ASN A 71 -12.47 -9.54 8.97
C ASN A 71 -12.59 -9.55 10.50
N ALA A 72 -12.26 -8.41 11.14
CA ALA A 72 -12.36 -8.24 12.59
C ALA A 72 -13.79 -8.38 13.15
N THR A 73 -14.81 -8.30 12.30
CA THR A 73 -16.23 -8.46 12.67
C THR A 73 -16.76 -9.86 12.33
N GLY A 74 -15.88 -10.79 11.90
CA GLY A 74 -16.28 -12.15 11.52
C GLY A 74 -16.95 -12.25 10.15
N GLN A 75 -17.09 -11.14 9.42
CA GLN A 75 -17.64 -11.14 8.07
C GLN A 75 -16.59 -11.61 7.07
N ARG A 76 -17.07 -12.16 5.95
CA ARG A 76 -16.22 -12.57 4.85
C ARG A 76 -15.34 -11.42 4.36
N PHE A 77 -14.07 -11.70 4.18
CA PHE A 77 -13.07 -10.70 3.86
C PHE A 77 -12.05 -11.21 2.85
N VAL A 78 -12.09 -10.66 1.64
CA VAL A 78 -10.96 -10.73 0.72
C VAL A 78 -10.17 -9.43 0.91
N SER A 79 -9.11 -9.50 1.67
CA SER A 79 -8.39 -8.32 2.19
C SER A 79 -7.71 -7.50 1.10
N ILE A 80 -7.36 -8.13 -0.02
CA ILE A 80 -6.60 -7.50 -1.11
C ILE A 80 -7.43 -7.47 -2.40
N PRO A 81 -7.15 -6.55 -3.33
CA PRO A 81 -7.63 -6.68 -4.69
C PRO A 81 -6.98 -7.93 -5.32
N ALA A 82 -7.68 -8.56 -6.24
CA ALA A 82 -7.14 -9.68 -7.02
C ALA A 82 -7.83 -9.69 -8.38
N PHE A 83 -7.13 -10.15 -9.40
CA PHE A 83 -7.70 -10.31 -10.73
C PHE A 83 -8.58 -11.55 -10.74
N VAL A 84 -9.76 -11.43 -11.37
CA VAL A 84 -10.73 -12.53 -11.49
C VAL A 84 -10.69 -13.04 -12.91
N ALA A 85 -10.36 -14.31 -13.11
CA ALA A 85 -10.65 -15.00 -14.37
C ALA A 85 -12.01 -15.68 -14.25
N GLU A 86 -12.90 -15.46 -15.19
CA GLU A 86 -14.07 -16.31 -15.38
C GLU A 86 -13.59 -17.72 -15.79
N ASP A 87 -14.30 -18.75 -15.34
CA ASP A 87 -13.87 -20.13 -15.44
C ASP A 87 -13.52 -20.52 -16.89
N HIS A 88 -12.31 -21.04 -17.11
CA HIS A 88 -11.77 -21.36 -18.43
C HIS A 88 -12.54 -22.47 -19.18
N ALA A 89 -13.53 -23.09 -18.57
CA ALA A 89 -14.35 -24.12 -19.21
C ALA A 89 -15.18 -23.59 -20.38
N THR A 90 -15.42 -22.28 -20.44
CA THR A 90 -16.25 -21.66 -21.50
C THR A 90 -15.49 -20.80 -22.52
N ARG A 91 -14.19 -20.56 -22.34
CA ARG A 91 -13.36 -19.78 -23.29
C ARG A 91 -11.96 -20.33 -23.47
N PRO A 92 -11.75 -21.26 -24.42
CA PRO A 92 -10.42 -21.70 -24.78
C PRO A 92 -9.76 -20.67 -25.68
N ARG A 93 -9.06 -19.70 -25.17
CA ARG A 93 -7.97 -18.97 -25.84
C ARG A 93 -7.43 -17.89 -24.95
N PHE A 94 -6.10 -17.83 -24.85
CA PHE A 94 -5.28 -16.82 -24.21
C PHE A 94 -5.90 -15.43 -24.12
N CYS A 95 -5.81 -14.82 -22.96
CA CYS A 95 -6.40 -13.55 -22.55
C CYS A 95 -5.92 -12.28 -23.31
N ALA A 96 -5.86 -12.32 -24.63
CA ALA A 96 -5.84 -11.13 -25.45
C ALA A 96 -7.26 -10.55 -25.46
N GLY A 97 -7.56 -9.55 -24.60
CA GLY A 97 -8.79 -8.78 -24.62
C GLY A 97 -9.87 -9.11 -23.59
N VAL A 98 -9.66 -10.04 -22.65
CA VAL A 98 -10.59 -10.21 -21.52
C VAL A 98 -10.32 -9.10 -20.51
N LYS A 99 -11.30 -8.23 -20.27
CA LYS A 99 -11.30 -7.34 -19.09
C LYS A 99 -11.40 -8.22 -17.86
N ALA A 100 -10.25 -8.59 -17.28
CA ALA A 100 -10.23 -9.28 -16.01
C ALA A 100 -10.91 -8.37 -14.98
N GLY A 101 -11.96 -8.83 -14.34
CA GLY A 101 -12.56 -8.15 -13.21
C GLY A 101 -11.54 -8.05 -12.09
N MET A 102 -11.70 -7.08 -11.21
CA MET A 102 -10.87 -6.99 -10.02
C MET A 102 -11.73 -6.95 -8.77
N VAL A 103 -11.39 -7.79 -7.79
CA VAL A 103 -12.02 -7.76 -6.47
C VAL A 103 -11.71 -6.43 -5.78
N ARG A 104 -12.72 -5.88 -5.09
CA ARG A 104 -12.60 -4.60 -4.39
C ARG A 104 -11.56 -4.66 -3.29
N ARG A 105 -10.67 -3.67 -3.26
CA ARG A 105 -9.63 -3.49 -2.25
C ARG A 105 -10.24 -3.14 -0.88
N GLN A 106 -9.81 -3.85 0.16
CA GLN A 106 -10.15 -3.58 1.56
C GLN A 106 -8.90 -3.34 2.43
N CYS A 107 -7.75 -3.88 2.04
CA CYS A 107 -6.49 -3.80 2.80
C CYS A 107 -6.11 -2.36 3.18
N THR A 108 -6.25 -1.39 2.28
CA THR A 108 -5.91 0.01 2.54
C THR A 108 -6.71 0.58 3.72
N ARG A 109 -8.04 0.36 3.73
CA ARG A 109 -8.88 0.87 4.81
C ARG A 109 -8.56 0.19 6.14
N GLU A 110 -8.47 -1.13 6.14
CA GLU A 110 -8.38 -1.92 7.36
C GLU A 110 -6.97 -1.96 7.96
N PHE A 111 -5.95 -2.15 7.13
CA PHE A 111 -4.57 -2.35 7.58
C PHE A 111 -3.69 -1.11 7.51
N LYS A 112 -4.14 -0.04 6.84
CA LYS A 112 -3.36 1.20 6.78
C LYS A 112 -4.15 2.37 7.40
N ILE A 113 -5.27 2.77 6.83
CA ILE A 113 -6.00 3.95 7.30
C ILE A 113 -6.48 3.79 8.75
N ALA A 114 -7.14 2.69 9.07
CA ALA A 114 -7.65 2.45 10.41
C ALA A 114 -6.53 2.36 11.47
N VAL A 115 -5.35 1.85 11.07
CA VAL A 115 -4.18 1.78 11.94
C VAL A 115 -3.63 3.17 12.23
N VAL A 116 -3.46 4.02 11.20
CA VAL A 116 -3.03 5.41 11.38
C VAL A 116 -4.03 6.22 12.19
N GLU A 117 -5.33 6.12 11.88
CA GLU A 117 -6.38 6.81 12.63
C GLU A 117 -6.40 6.40 14.10
N LYS A 118 -6.16 5.12 14.39
CA LYS A 118 -6.08 4.60 15.75
C LYS A 118 -4.86 5.16 16.50
N ALA A 119 -3.70 5.19 15.87
CA ALA A 119 -2.49 5.79 16.45
C ALA A 119 -2.68 7.29 16.72
N ILE A 120 -3.25 8.04 15.79
CA ILE A 120 -3.56 9.45 15.99
C ILE A 120 -4.51 9.66 17.17
N ARG A 121 -5.60 8.90 17.23
CA ARG A 121 -6.63 9.09 18.27
C ARG A 121 -6.11 8.74 19.66
N TYR A 122 -5.47 7.61 19.81
CA TYR A 122 -5.15 7.06 21.12
C TYR A 122 -3.76 7.46 21.62
N GLU A 123 -2.80 7.61 20.74
CA GLU A 123 -1.42 7.87 21.13
C GLU A 123 -1.05 9.36 20.98
N LEU A 124 -1.41 9.99 19.86
CA LEU A 124 -1.11 11.40 19.66
C LEU A 124 -2.06 12.31 20.45
N VAL A 125 -3.38 12.05 20.39
CA VAL A 125 -4.41 12.87 21.07
C VAL A 125 -4.71 12.38 22.48
N GLY A 126 -4.32 11.14 22.83
CA GLY A 126 -4.51 10.57 24.17
C GLY A 126 -5.95 10.16 24.50
N LEU A 127 -6.78 9.84 23.49
CA LEU A 127 -8.17 9.47 23.72
C LEU A 127 -8.29 8.06 24.33
N LYS A 128 -9.26 7.89 25.20
CA LYS A 128 -9.68 6.55 25.68
C LYS A 128 -10.55 5.84 24.61
N PRO A 129 -10.62 4.49 24.63
CA PRO A 129 -11.53 3.75 23.76
C PRO A 129 -12.97 4.30 23.84
N ARG A 130 -13.63 4.42 22.67
CA ARG A 130 -14.97 5.00 22.49
C ARG A 130 -15.11 6.50 22.77
N GLN A 131 -14.08 7.18 23.23
CA GLN A 131 -14.10 8.62 23.41
C GLN A 131 -14.18 9.33 22.04
N ARG A 132 -15.02 10.38 21.96
CA ARG A 132 -15.13 11.20 20.75
C ARG A 132 -13.94 12.13 20.64
N MET A 133 -13.54 12.47 19.40
CA MET A 133 -12.54 13.49 19.16
C MET A 133 -13.03 14.85 19.67
N PRO A 134 -12.24 15.58 20.47
CA PRO A 134 -12.60 16.92 20.91
C PRO A 134 -12.84 17.85 19.70
N LYS A 135 -13.74 18.82 19.86
CA LYS A 135 -14.15 19.71 18.76
C LYS A 135 -13.06 20.70 18.33
N ASP A 136 -12.16 21.03 19.23
CA ASP A 136 -11.04 21.94 19.07
C ASP A 136 -9.79 21.28 18.49
N VAL A 137 -9.70 19.95 18.50
CA VAL A 137 -8.57 19.21 17.93
C VAL A 137 -8.64 19.19 16.41
N ARG A 138 -7.54 19.57 15.77
CA ARG A 138 -7.31 19.46 14.31
C ARG A 138 -5.96 18.82 14.07
N VAL A 139 -5.95 17.74 13.31
CA VAL A 139 -4.73 17.01 12.96
C VAL A 139 -4.48 17.15 11.46
N ILE A 140 -3.34 17.76 11.11
CA ILE A 140 -2.88 17.79 9.72
C ILE A 140 -2.21 16.45 9.40
N GLN A 141 -2.69 15.80 8.35
CA GLN A 141 -2.10 14.57 7.84
C GLN A 141 -1.40 14.84 6.51
N HIS A 142 -0.07 14.76 6.50
CA HIS A 142 0.73 14.94 5.29
C HIS A 142 0.83 13.63 4.51
N PHE A 143 0.68 13.74 3.19
CA PHE A 143 0.76 12.62 2.25
C PHE A 143 1.77 12.90 1.16
N GLY A 144 2.64 11.93 0.88
CA GLY A 144 3.60 11.98 -0.21
C GLY A 144 2.95 11.76 -1.59
N ILE A 145 1.97 12.59 -1.94
CA ILE A 145 1.30 12.57 -3.24
C ILE A 145 1.85 13.70 -4.10
N THR A 146 2.41 13.34 -5.26
CA THR A 146 3.03 14.25 -6.22
C THR A 146 2.05 14.78 -7.26
N THR A 147 2.50 15.72 -8.09
CA THR A 147 1.69 16.31 -9.17
C THR A 147 1.22 15.27 -10.19
N ASP A 148 1.98 14.18 -10.37
CA ASP A 148 1.64 13.07 -11.26
C ASP A 148 0.39 12.29 -10.77
N GLU A 149 0.07 12.39 -9.48
CA GLU A 149 -1.00 11.64 -8.82
C GLU A 149 -2.16 12.54 -8.34
N ARG A 150 -2.37 13.73 -8.90
CA ARG A 150 -3.42 14.69 -8.49
C ARG A 150 -4.80 14.06 -8.34
N ARG A 151 -5.19 13.18 -9.26
CA ARG A 151 -6.48 12.45 -9.17
C ARG A 151 -6.62 11.64 -7.89
N ARG A 152 -5.51 11.17 -7.34
CA ARG A 152 -5.47 10.42 -6.08
C ARG A 152 -5.70 11.35 -4.88
N ALA A 153 -5.10 12.55 -4.90
CA ALA A 153 -5.35 13.59 -3.90
C ALA A 153 -6.81 14.02 -3.88
N ASP A 154 -7.43 14.24 -5.06
CA ASP A 154 -8.84 14.65 -5.17
C ASP A 154 -9.80 13.60 -4.59
N LYS A 155 -9.53 12.32 -4.86
CA LYS A 155 -10.31 11.23 -4.26
C LYS A 155 -10.15 11.17 -2.75
N ALA A 156 -8.94 11.37 -2.26
CA ALA A 156 -8.66 11.38 -0.83
C ALA A 156 -9.34 12.57 -0.13
N LYS A 157 -9.34 13.76 -0.73
CA LYS A 157 -10.02 14.95 -0.22
C LYS A 157 -11.49 14.67 0.09
N LYS A 158 -12.22 14.03 -0.83
CA LYS A 158 -13.64 13.66 -0.64
C LYS A 158 -13.90 12.81 0.61
N ARG A 159 -12.92 12.03 1.06
CA ARG A 159 -13.02 11.30 2.32
C ARG A 159 -12.84 12.24 3.50
N PHE A 160 -11.84 13.13 3.45
CA PHE A 160 -11.56 14.06 4.53
C PHE A 160 -12.68 15.08 4.74
N ASP A 161 -13.48 15.40 3.72
CA ASP A 161 -14.68 16.23 3.85
C ASP A 161 -15.65 15.69 4.91
N LYS A 162 -15.62 14.37 5.17
CA LYS A 162 -16.44 13.68 6.18
C LYS A 162 -15.75 13.55 7.55
N VAL A 163 -14.48 13.94 7.65
CA VAL A 163 -13.64 13.76 8.84
C VAL A 163 -13.32 15.13 9.44
N ARG A 164 -14.12 15.58 10.40
CA ARG A 164 -14.03 16.97 10.95
C ARG A 164 -12.73 17.27 11.69
N TRP A 165 -12.05 16.27 12.22
CA TRP A 165 -10.87 16.43 13.07
C TRP A 165 -9.53 16.33 12.31
N ALA A 166 -9.55 15.93 11.04
CA ALA A 166 -8.35 15.76 10.24
C ALA A 166 -8.42 16.53 8.93
N THR A 167 -7.32 17.13 8.56
CA THR A 167 -7.14 17.86 7.30
C THR A 167 -5.99 17.23 6.52
N PRO A 168 -6.18 16.81 5.26
CA PRO A 168 -5.09 16.33 4.43
C PRO A 168 -4.23 17.49 3.93
N SER A 169 -2.93 17.27 3.85
CA SER A 169 -1.96 18.17 3.21
C SER A 169 -1.16 17.40 2.18
N TYR A 170 -0.90 18.02 1.06
CA TYR A 170 -0.18 17.44 -0.09
C TYR A 170 1.00 18.33 -0.48
N PRO A 171 2.08 18.40 0.33
CA PRO A 171 3.15 19.36 0.15
C PRO A 171 3.77 19.33 -1.25
N PHE A 172 3.94 18.15 -1.85
CA PHE A 172 4.51 18.05 -3.19
C PHE A 172 3.60 18.62 -4.28
N ILE A 173 2.28 18.56 -4.11
CA ILE A 173 1.35 19.23 -5.05
C ILE A 173 1.45 20.73 -4.89
N GLU A 174 1.56 21.23 -3.64
CA GLU A 174 1.70 22.64 -3.31
C GLU A 174 3.03 23.20 -3.84
N TRP A 175 4.12 22.42 -3.77
CA TRP A 175 5.45 22.79 -4.26
C TRP A 175 5.67 22.50 -5.75
N GLY A 176 4.71 21.90 -6.43
CA GLY A 176 4.81 21.54 -7.85
C GLY A 176 5.72 20.35 -8.16
N TRP A 177 6.06 19.52 -7.16
CA TRP A 177 6.97 18.40 -7.31
C TRP A 177 6.30 17.17 -7.97
N SER A 178 7.01 16.61 -8.94
CA SER A 178 6.73 15.30 -9.52
C SER A 178 7.41 14.18 -8.71
N ARG A 179 7.09 12.93 -9.02
CA ARG A 179 7.80 11.78 -8.47
C ARG A 179 9.29 11.82 -8.84
N GLN A 180 9.61 12.31 -10.03
CA GLN A 180 10.98 12.39 -10.51
C GLN A 180 11.80 13.40 -9.71
N ASP A 181 11.20 14.51 -9.28
CA ASP A 181 11.83 15.49 -8.38
C ASP A 181 12.13 14.86 -7.02
N CYS A 182 11.23 14.02 -6.50
CA CYS A 182 11.48 13.27 -5.27
C CYS A 182 12.67 12.29 -5.44
N VAL A 183 12.75 11.59 -6.57
CA VAL A 183 13.89 10.69 -6.87
C VAL A 183 15.19 11.46 -6.95
N ALA A 184 15.21 12.58 -7.67
CA ALA A 184 16.38 13.46 -7.79
C ALA A 184 16.83 14.00 -6.42
N TYR A 185 15.89 14.44 -5.60
CA TYR A 185 16.16 14.90 -4.24
C TYR A 185 16.80 13.84 -3.34
N LEU A 186 16.40 12.56 -3.49
CA LEU A 186 16.87 11.46 -2.64
C LEU A 186 18.20 10.88 -3.09
N LYS A 187 18.66 11.16 -4.33
CA LYS A 187 19.80 10.49 -4.97
C LYS A 187 21.06 10.43 -4.11
N ASP A 188 21.41 11.56 -3.46
CA ASP A 188 22.63 11.68 -2.67
C ASP A 188 22.35 11.68 -1.14
N LYS A 189 21.09 11.45 -0.73
CA LYS A 189 20.66 11.52 0.66
C LYS A 189 20.37 10.15 1.27
N VAL A 190 20.11 9.15 0.44
CA VAL A 190 19.80 7.79 0.87
C VAL A 190 20.93 6.87 0.42
N PRO A 191 21.54 6.09 1.32
CA PRO A 191 22.73 5.28 0.99
C PRO A 191 22.41 4.00 0.20
N HIS A 192 21.15 3.78 -0.16
CA HIS A 192 20.67 2.61 -0.90
C HIS A 192 19.47 2.99 -1.76
N ALA A 193 19.11 2.12 -2.70
CA ALA A 193 17.90 2.30 -3.50
C ALA A 193 16.65 2.30 -2.61
N VAL A 194 15.82 3.35 -2.72
CA VAL A 194 14.56 3.43 -1.98
C VAL A 194 13.58 2.39 -2.53
N PRO A 195 13.07 1.48 -1.71
CA PRO A 195 12.20 0.41 -2.18
C PRO A 195 10.82 0.89 -2.60
N LYS A 196 10.15 0.10 -3.44
CA LYS A 196 8.72 0.29 -3.72
C LYS A 196 7.91 -0.18 -2.52
N SER A 197 7.14 0.72 -1.90
CA SER A 197 6.27 0.41 -0.76
C SER A 197 5.00 -0.28 -1.23
N ALA A 198 5.02 -1.62 -1.24
CA ALA A 198 3.85 -2.44 -1.54
C ALA A 198 4.06 -3.84 -0.96
N CYS A 199 3.05 -4.41 -0.31
CA CYS A 199 3.11 -5.78 0.23
C CYS A 199 3.65 -6.78 -0.81
N VAL A 200 4.31 -7.83 -0.36
CA VAL A 200 4.93 -8.85 -1.25
C VAL A 200 3.94 -9.45 -2.26
N PHE A 201 2.67 -9.57 -1.90
CA PHE A 201 1.60 -10.10 -2.75
C PHE A 201 0.64 -9.00 -3.28
N CYS A 202 1.09 -7.76 -3.45
CA CYS A 202 0.23 -6.68 -3.96
C CYS A 202 -0.03 -6.85 -5.47
N PRO A 203 -1.29 -6.98 -5.93
CA PRO A 203 -1.60 -7.15 -7.35
C PRO A 203 -1.30 -5.92 -8.24
N TYR A 204 -1.03 -4.79 -7.62
CA TYR A 204 -0.63 -3.57 -8.33
C TYR A 204 0.88 -3.49 -8.63
N ARG A 205 1.62 -4.58 -8.40
CA ARG A 205 3.01 -4.66 -8.87
C ARG A 205 3.04 -4.76 -10.39
N ASP A 206 3.95 -4.01 -11.01
CA ASP A 206 4.34 -4.19 -12.40
C ASP A 206 5.29 -5.39 -12.54
N ASN A 207 5.55 -5.81 -13.79
CA ASN A 207 6.42 -6.95 -14.08
C ASN A 207 7.82 -6.80 -13.47
N ASN A 208 8.41 -5.61 -13.62
CA ASN A 208 9.73 -5.33 -13.04
C ASN A 208 9.72 -5.48 -11.50
N SER A 209 8.68 -4.98 -10.83
CA SER A 209 8.56 -5.13 -9.37
C SER A 209 8.36 -6.58 -8.92
N TRP A 210 7.68 -7.41 -9.74
CA TRP A 210 7.54 -8.83 -9.46
C TRP A 210 8.88 -9.56 -9.66
N GLU A 211 9.60 -9.23 -10.73
CA GLU A 211 10.91 -9.80 -11.03
C GLU A 211 11.93 -9.45 -9.95
N VAL A 212 12.01 -8.17 -9.57
CA VAL A 212 12.87 -7.72 -8.46
C VAL A 212 12.54 -8.47 -7.17
N LEU A 213 11.26 -8.60 -6.80
CA LEU A 213 10.87 -9.37 -5.62
C LEU A 213 11.36 -10.82 -5.70
N LYS A 214 11.15 -11.48 -6.85
CA LYS A 214 11.56 -12.88 -7.08
C LYS A 214 13.07 -13.07 -6.92
N LEU A 215 13.86 -12.10 -7.41
CA LEU A 215 15.32 -12.18 -7.41
C LEU A 215 15.96 -11.76 -6.07
N THR A 216 15.37 -10.77 -5.37
CA THR A 216 16.02 -10.12 -4.23
C THR A 216 15.41 -10.45 -2.87
N ASP A 217 14.21 -11.03 -2.85
CA ASP A 217 13.48 -11.40 -1.62
C ASP A 217 12.80 -12.78 -1.79
N PRO A 218 13.58 -13.89 -1.72
CA PRO A 218 13.04 -15.25 -1.92
C PRO A 218 11.95 -15.63 -0.90
N GLU A 219 12.01 -15.11 0.32
CA GLU A 219 10.99 -15.36 1.34
C GLU A 219 9.69 -14.60 1.00
N GLY A 220 9.79 -13.32 0.66
CA GLY A 220 8.68 -12.52 0.19
C GLY A 220 8.04 -13.10 -1.08
N TRP A 221 8.86 -13.59 -2.01
CA TRP A 221 8.37 -14.29 -3.20
C TRP A 221 7.61 -15.57 -2.86
N ARG A 222 8.14 -16.41 -2.00
CA ARG A 222 7.47 -17.64 -1.54
C ARG A 222 6.13 -17.31 -0.90
N ARG A 223 6.10 -16.31 -0.02
CA ARG A 223 4.87 -15.81 0.60
C ARG A 223 3.84 -15.35 -0.42
N ALA A 224 4.26 -14.62 -1.46
CA ALA A 224 3.37 -14.20 -2.54
C ALA A 224 2.79 -15.39 -3.33
N VAL A 225 3.62 -16.39 -3.63
CA VAL A 225 3.19 -17.62 -4.31
C VAL A 225 2.19 -18.41 -3.47
N ASP A 226 2.40 -18.52 -2.17
CA ASP A 226 1.48 -19.24 -1.26
C ASP A 226 0.12 -18.54 -1.17
N ILE A 227 0.11 -17.21 -1.08
CA ILE A 227 -1.13 -16.41 -1.12
C ILE A 227 -1.84 -16.57 -2.48
N ASP A 228 -1.09 -16.47 -3.58
CA ASP A 228 -1.63 -16.61 -4.93
C ASP A 228 -2.27 -18.01 -5.14
N ARG A 229 -1.63 -19.05 -4.63
CA ARG A 229 -2.17 -20.42 -4.65
C ARG A 229 -3.46 -20.52 -3.83
N ALA A 230 -3.45 -20.05 -2.58
CA ALA A 230 -4.59 -20.13 -1.69
C ALA A 230 -5.83 -19.36 -2.22
N LEU A 231 -5.63 -18.31 -3.02
CA LEU A 231 -6.71 -17.56 -3.67
C LEU A 231 -7.38 -18.35 -4.81
N ARG A 232 -6.66 -19.33 -5.42
CA ARG A 232 -7.18 -20.14 -6.54
C ARG A 232 -7.74 -21.48 -6.12
N GLU A 233 -7.21 -22.07 -5.05
CA GLU A 233 -7.59 -23.41 -4.61
C GLU A 233 -9.01 -23.41 -4.05
N ASP A 234 -9.83 -24.31 -4.59
CA ASP A 234 -11.19 -24.50 -4.12
C ASP A 234 -11.20 -25.04 -2.68
N GLY A 235 -12.17 -24.60 -1.90
CA GLY A 235 -12.33 -25.04 -0.51
C GLY A 235 -11.45 -24.29 0.50
N THR A 236 -10.52 -23.44 0.08
CA THR A 236 -9.79 -22.57 1.01
C THR A 236 -10.71 -21.47 1.57
N ARG A 237 -10.41 -20.98 2.80
CA ARG A 237 -11.16 -19.88 3.38
C ARG A 237 -10.98 -18.60 2.55
N ALA A 238 -9.82 -18.41 1.95
CA ALA A 238 -9.50 -17.26 1.10
C ALA A 238 -10.39 -17.19 -0.15
N ASN A 239 -10.79 -18.34 -0.71
CA ASN A 239 -11.61 -18.43 -1.93
C ASN A 239 -13.09 -18.72 -1.66
N LYS A 240 -13.49 -19.03 -0.41
CA LYS A 240 -14.85 -19.46 -0.08
C LYS A 240 -15.93 -18.47 -0.56
N GLY A 241 -16.82 -18.94 -1.46
CA GLY A 241 -17.98 -18.21 -2.00
C GLY A 241 -17.61 -17.10 -2.99
N LEU A 242 -16.41 -17.05 -3.55
CA LEU A 242 -16.08 -16.24 -4.72
C LEU A 242 -16.52 -16.97 -5.99
N ARG A 243 -17.00 -16.21 -6.96
CA ARG A 243 -17.23 -16.72 -8.31
C ARG A 243 -15.92 -16.52 -9.10
N GLY A 244 -15.40 -17.57 -9.69
CA GLY A 244 -14.16 -17.56 -10.47
C GLY A 244 -12.89 -17.66 -9.63
N LYS A 245 -11.77 -17.91 -10.31
CA LYS A 245 -10.43 -18.03 -9.71
C LYS A 245 -9.76 -16.67 -9.60
N LEU A 246 -9.08 -16.44 -8.49
CA LEU A 246 -8.38 -15.20 -8.20
C LEU A 246 -6.88 -15.35 -8.45
N TYR A 247 -6.27 -14.30 -8.99
CA TYR A 247 -4.85 -14.22 -9.31
C TYR A 247 -4.24 -12.91 -8.81
N LEU A 248 -2.98 -12.97 -8.42
CA LEU A 248 -2.22 -11.77 -8.05
C LEU A 248 -1.68 -11.03 -9.26
N HIS A 249 -1.41 -11.75 -10.36
CA HIS A 249 -0.91 -11.14 -11.58
C HIS A 249 -2.03 -10.89 -12.59
N ARG A 250 -1.92 -9.76 -13.31
CA ARG A 250 -2.93 -9.30 -14.30
C ARG A 250 -3.14 -10.24 -15.48
N SER A 251 -2.17 -11.13 -15.76
CA SER A 251 -2.32 -12.14 -16.80
C SER A 251 -3.27 -13.26 -16.44
N CYS A 252 -3.75 -13.31 -15.19
CA CYS A 252 -4.56 -14.43 -14.67
C CYS A 252 -3.88 -15.80 -14.86
N VAL A 253 -2.55 -15.83 -14.72
CA VAL A 253 -1.72 -17.03 -14.71
C VAL A 253 -1.18 -17.21 -13.28
N PRO A 254 -1.03 -18.46 -12.77
CA PRO A 254 -0.37 -18.71 -11.50
C PRO A 254 0.98 -18.00 -11.40
N LEU A 255 1.22 -17.29 -10.30
CA LEU A 255 2.38 -16.40 -10.15
C LEU A 255 3.74 -17.08 -10.48
N PRO A 256 4.00 -18.35 -10.11
CA PRO A 256 5.24 -19.03 -10.48
C PRO A 256 5.41 -19.26 -11.99
N MET A 257 4.31 -19.28 -12.75
CA MET A 257 4.29 -19.53 -14.19
C MET A 257 4.27 -18.25 -15.02
N VAL A 258 4.31 -17.09 -14.38
CA VAL A 258 4.34 -15.81 -15.08
C VAL A 258 5.75 -15.53 -15.58
N GLU A 259 5.88 -15.29 -16.88
CA GLU A 259 7.09 -14.74 -17.48
C GLU A 259 7.02 -13.21 -17.36
N PHE A 260 7.97 -12.66 -16.60
CA PHE A 260 8.04 -11.21 -16.40
C PHE A 260 8.82 -10.57 -17.54
N ASP A 261 8.10 -10.11 -18.56
CA ASP A 261 8.71 -9.31 -19.62
C ASP A 261 8.83 -7.85 -19.15
N SER A 262 10.02 -7.49 -18.70
CA SER A 262 10.36 -6.13 -18.24
C SER A 262 10.54 -5.14 -19.41
N THR A 263 10.61 -5.62 -20.65
CA THR A 263 10.79 -4.77 -21.85
C THR A 263 9.48 -4.13 -22.30
N ARG A 264 8.34 -4.68 -21.88
CA ARG A 264 7.04 -4.04 -22.13
C ARG A 264 6.87 -2.86 -21.19
N THR A 265 6.94 -1.66 -21.75
CA THR A 265 6.57 -0.43 -21.05
C THR A 265 5.24 -0.61 -20.33
N PRO A 266 5.11 -0.13 -19.09
CA PRO A 266 3.83 -0.17 -18.40
C PRO A 266 2.79 0.51 -19.28
N ASP A 267 1.68 -0.18 -19.59
CA ASP A 267 0.54 0.48 -20.19
C ASP A 267 0.23 1.75 -19.41
N ALA A 268 0.07 2.87 -20.10
CA ALA A 268 -0.14 4.20 -19.54
C ALA A 268 -1.37 4.33 -18.61
N GLY A 269 -2.04 3.21 -18.31
CA GLY A 269 -3.12 3.05 -17.34
C GLY A 269 -2.74 2.27 -16.08
N GLY A 270 -1.51 1.75 -15.98
CA GLY A 270 -1.02 1.08 -14.79
C GLY A 270 -0.78 2.10 -13.68
N VAL A 271 -1.62 2.05 -12.65
CA VAL A 271 -1.45 2.85 -11.44
C VAL A 271 -0.19 2.37 -10.74
N GLY A 272 0.97 2.88 -11.16
CA GLY A 272 2.27 2.67 -10.53
C GLY A 272 2.37 3.39 -9.19
N GLY A 273 1.29 3.40 -8.42
CA GLY A 273 1.21 4.07 -7.15
C GLY A 273 1.81 3.25 -6.03
N GLU A 274 2.69 3.87 -5.27
CA GLU A 274 3.12 3.36 -3.97
C GLU A 274 1.92 3.30 -3.02
N CYS A 275 1.89 2.29 -2.16
CA CYS A 275 0.79 2.12 -1.22
C CYS A 275 1.06 2.91 0.07
N GLU A 276 0.85 4.22 0.05
CA GLU A 276 1.01 5.10 1.20
C GLU A 276 -0.24 5.20 2.10
N GLY A 277 -0.96 4.10 2.26
CA GLY A 277 -2.18 4.08 3.08
C GLY A 277 -3.41 4.71 2.42
N MET A 278 -3.24 5.39 1.30
CA MET A 278 -4.30 6.09 0.56
C MET A 278 -4.57 5.48 -0.83
N CYS A 279 -3.97 4.33 -1.14
CA CYS A 279 -4.23 3.64 -2.41
C CYS A 279 -5.65 3.09 -2.44
N GLY A 280 -6.51 3.58 -3.31
CA GLY A 280 -7.83 2.99 -3.56
C GLY A 280 -9.02 3.80 -3.11
N PHE A 281 -8.91 5.10 -3.16
CA PHE A 281 -10.09 5.98 -3.19
C PHE A 281 -10.59 6.16 -4.61
#